data_4fab79b8941894bea1e19142c8281b48
#
_entry.id   4fab79b8941894bea1e19142c8281b48
#
_cell.length_a   1.000
_cell.length_b   1.000
_cell.length_c   1.000
_cell.angle_alpha   90.00
_cell.angle_beta   90.00
_cell.angle_gamma   90.00
#
_symmetry.space_group_name_H-M   'P 1'
#
loop_
_entity.id
_entity.type
_entity.pdbx_description
1 polymer ?
#
loop_
_entity_poly.entity_id
_entity_poly.type
_entity_poly.pdbx_seq_one_letter_code
_entity_poly.pdbx_strand_id
1 'polypeptide(L)'
;MLDTEIETLPGHTLGHTASTDPQAAQLASGGGHIVELNGDADWRDVANDVRDAIQVDVRFGKFSDGRGFTLATQLRTRLGYTGRLRAVGDLIPDQAQFLRRVGFDAISPDRTDLEADWTRALDRFSVVYQPANDHAPVAREQAISQTPIVSELNARYRESDAMSILTDAITNTWKGKIAVLSSFGAETAVGLHMISRIDSSTPVLFLDTGRHFAQTEQYQRQLSEQLGLSNVRLIQPDAIEAAREDADSKLWKTDPDACCALRKVRPLNNVLGEYDALITGRKQMHGGTRVSLPVVETINARIRVNPLAAWSQAEIENYFDHYDLPRHPLSEMGYSSIGCWTCTRPATDATSVRSGRWVGQEKTECGIHAPLEAEH
;
A
#
# COMPACT_ATOMS: atom_id res chain seq x y z
N MET A 1 15.41 23.87 -34.32
CA MET A 1 14.08 23.33 -33.98
C MET A 1 14.05 23.25 -32.47
N LEU A 2 13.20 24.04 -31.86
CA LEU A 2 13.10 24.05 -30.36
C LEU A 2 12.15 22.91 -29.97
N ASP A 3 12.70 21.87 -29.34
CA ASP A 3 11.91 20.78 -28.82
C ASP A 3 11.22 21.29 -27.53
N THR A 4 9.90 21.42 -27.58
CA THR A 4 9.10 21.78 -26.40
C THR A 4 8.75 20.51 -25.66
N GLU A 5 9.42 20.26 -24.55
CA GLU A 5 9.07 19.15 -23.62
C GLU A 5 8.04 19.63 -22.59
N ILE A 6 6.98 18.88 -22.44
CA ILE A 6 5.97 19.10 -21.40
C ILE A 6 6.11 18.02 -20.34
N GLU A 7 6.53 18.40 -19.13
CA GLU A 7 6.68 17.45 -18.01
C GLU A 7 5.33 17.15 -17.35
N THR A 8 5.12 15.88 -16.97
CA THR A 8 3.88 15.39 -16.36
C THR A 8 4.02 15.06 -14.87
N LEU A 9 5.12 15.46 -14.22
CA LEU A 9 5.40 15.12 -12.82
C LEU A 9 4.37 15.73 -11.84
N PRO A 10 3.93 14.99 -10.83
CA PRO A 10 3.06 15.53 -9.79
C PRO A 10 3.81 16.56 -8.94
N GLY A 11 3.36 17.81 -8.98
CA GLY A 11 3.80 18.88 -8.06
C GLY A 11 4.74 19.94 -8.64
N HIS A 12 5.06 19.92 -9.94
CA HIS A 12 5.88 20.97 -10.55
C HIS A 12 5.08 21.88 -11.48
N THR A 13 5.19 23.17 -11.25
CA THR A 13 4.71 24.24 -12.10
C THR A 13 5.46 24.19 -13.45
N LEU A 14 4.74 24.27 -14.56
CA LEU A 14 5.30 24.37 -15.90
C LEU A 14 6.25 25.57 -15.99
N GLY A 15 7.54 25.29 -16.09
CA GLY A 15 8.55 26.28 -16.37
C GLY A 15 8.89 26.27 -17.85
N HIS A 16 8.63 27.39 -18.56
CA HIS A 16 9.12 27.62 -19.89
C HIS A 16 10.65 27.65 -19.89
N THR A 17 11.32 26.65 -20.44
CA THR A 17 12.70 26.80 -20.87
C THR A 17 12.91 26.07 -22.19
N ALA A 18 13.28 26.86 -23.20
CA ALA A 18 13.89 26.36 -24.43
C ALA A 18 15.13 25.53 -24.04
N SER A 19 15.16 24.31 -24.55
CA SER A 19 16.29 23.40 -24.75
C SER A 19 17.65 23.83 -24.15
N THR A 20 17.80 23.72 -22.85
CA THR A 20 18.99 23.29 -22.10
C THR A 20 18.52 22.85 -20.75
N ASP A 21 17.89 21.70 -20.72
CA ASP A 21 17.54 21.06 -19.42
C ASP A 21 18.84 20.70 -18.68
N PRO A 22 19.16 21.37 -17.54
CA PRO A 22 20.34 21.02 -16.75
C PRO A 22 20.26 19.58 -16.24
N GLN A 23 19.07 18.99 -16.11
CA GLN A 23 18.90 17.59 -15.73
C GLN A 23 19.22 16.63 -16.88
N ALA A 24 18.82 16.92 -18.12
CA ALA A 24 19.21 16.10 -19.26
C ALA A 24 20.73 16.17 -19.51
N ALA A 25 21.34 17.35 -19.33
CA ALA A 25 22.80 17.52 -19.42
C ALA A 25 23.53 16.86 -18.23
N GLN A 26 22.94 16.85 -17.04
CA GLN A 26 23.47 16.22 -15.85
C GLN A 26 23.32 14.69 -15.90
N LEU A 27 22.24 14.18 -16.50
CA LEU A 27 22.02 12.75 -16.75
C LEU A 27 22.99 12.20 -17.80
N ALA A 28 23.29 12.97 -18.85
CA ALA A 28 24.27 12.61 -19.89
C ALA A 28 25.72 12.53 -19.36
N SER A 29 26.06 13.26 -18.29
CA SER A 29 27.37 13.21 -17.64
C SER A 29 27.57 11.97 -16.73
N GLY A 30 26.50 11.24 -16.41
CA GLY A 30 26.52 10.06 -15.53
C GLY A 30 26.69 8.70 -16.22
N GLY A 31 26.89 8.65 -17.55
CA GLY A 31 27.18 7.40 -18.29
C GLY A 31 25.95 6.54 -18.63
N GLY A 32 24.72 7.02 -18.42
CA GLY A 32 23.50 6.32 -18.83
C GLY A 32 23.13 6.61 -20.30
N HIS A 33 22.40 5.68 -20.94
CA HIS A 33 21.96 5.82 -22.34
C HIS A 33 20.45 6.05 -22.45
N ILE A 34 20.05 6.65 -23.60
CA ILE A 34 18.65 6.84 -23.99
C ILE A 34 18.30 5.78 -25.02
N VAL A 35 17.18 5.11 -24.85
CA VAL A 35 16.65 4.10 -25.77
C VAL A 35 15.43 4.65 -26.48
N GLU A 36 15.39 4.63 -27.80
CA GLU A 36 14.21 4.94 -28.59
C GLU A 36 13.53 3.66 -29.07
N LEU A 37 12.24 3.53 -28.80
CA LEU A 37 11.42 2.38 -29.15
C LEU A 37 10.25 2.80 -30.02
N ASN A 38 9.93 2.00 -31.03
CA ASN A 38 8.63 2.14 -31.71
C ASN A 38 7.51 1.66 -30.80
N GLY A 39 6.34 2.29 -30.84
CA GLY A 39 5.19 1.94 -30.01
C GLY A 39 4.69 0.50 -30.16
N ASP A 40 5.08 -0.22 -31.22
CA ASP A 40 4.75 -1.62 -31.49
C ASP A 40 5.84 -2.61 -31.07
N ALA A 41 6.91 -2.18 -30.38
CA ALA A 41 7.95 -3.06 -29.89
C ALA A 41 7.41 -4.05 -28.85
N ASP A 42 7.91 -5.29 -28.86
CA ASP A 42 7.65 -6.22 -27.76
C ASP A 42 8.60 -5.91 -26.59
N TRP A 43 8.05 -5.64 -25.41
CA TRP A 43 8.84 -5.31 -24.22
C TRP A 43 9.86 -6.38 -23.85
N ARG A 44 9.62 -7.65 -24.20
CA ARG A 44 10.54 -8.78 -23.93
C ARG A 44 11.81 -8.69 -24.74
N ASP A 45 11.68 -8.25 -26.00
CA ASP A 45 12.81 -8.15 -26.93
C ASP A 45 13.74 -6.99 -26.55
N VAL A 46 13.18 -5.92 -25.95
CA VAL A 46 13.90 -4.70 -25.59
C VAL A 46 14.29 -4.64 -24.09
N ALA A 47 13.93 -5.66 -23.29
CA ALA A 47 14.08 -5.66 -21.84
C ALA A 47 15.52 -5.39 -21.37
N ASN A 48 16.53 -5.91 -22.06
CA ASN A 48 17.94 -5.73 -21.69
C ASN A 48 18.42 -4.30 -21.96
N ASP A 49 17.99 -3.70 -23.07
CA ASP A 49 18.37 -2.34 -23.45
C ASP A 49 17.70 -1.31 -22.55
N VAL A 50 16.45 -1.56 -22.16
CA VAL A 50 15.64 -0.67 -21.33
C VAL A 50 16.06 -0.68 -19.86
N ARG A 51 16.49 -1.82 -19.32
CA ARG A 51 16.74 -1.99 -17.87
C ARG A 51 17.73 -0.98 -17.31
N ASP A 52 18.80 -0.70 -18.07
CA ASP A 52 19.89 0.18 -17.69
C ASP A 52 19.77 1.58 -18.34
N ALA A 53 18.70 1.84 -19.09
CA ALA A 53 18.46 3.12 -19.73
C ALA A 53 18.03 4.16 -18.66
N ILE A 54 18.58 5.37 -18.77
CA ILE A 54 18.14 6.50 -17.94
C ILE A 54 16.83 7.10 -18.46
N GLN A 55 16.58 6.97 -19.77
CA GLN A 55 15.37 7.41 -20.42
C GLN A 55 15.00 6.46 -21.57
N VAL A 56 13.70 6.24 -21.71
CA VAL A 56 13.13 5.51 -22.84
C VAL A 56 12.14 6.42 -23.56
N ASP A 57 12.36 6.63 -24.85
CA ASP A 57 11.48 7.35 -25.75
C ASP A 57 10.61 6.36 -26.51
N VAL A 58 9.29 6.45 -26.35
CA VAL A 58 8.34 5.63 -27.10
C VAL A 58 7.72 6.46 -28.21
N ARG A 59 7.99 6.06 -29.45
CA ARG A 59 7.53 6.79 -30.65
C ARG A 59 6.12 6.38 -31.08
N PHE A 60 5.27 7.38 -31.21
CA PHE A 60 3.93 7.27 -31.79
C PHE A 60 3.98 7.74 -33.24
N GLY A 61 3.89 6.81 -34.17
CA GLY A 61 3.87 7.13 -35.61
C GLY A 61 2.57 7.76 -36.10
N LYS A 62 1.48 7.52 -35.38
CA LYS A 62 0.14 8.11 -35.56
C LYS A 62 -0.57 8.22 -34.23
N PHE A 63 -1.28 9.34 -34.01
CA PHE A 63 -2.06 9.55 -32.78
C PHE A 63 -3.13 8.44 -32.52
N SER A 64 -3.60 7.81 -33.59
CA SER A 64 -4.60 6.71 -33.51
C SER A 64 -3.99 5.34 -33.18
N ASP A 65 -2.65 5.22 -33.11
CA ASP A 65 -1.97 3.96 -32.80
C ASP A 65 -1.79 3.82 -31.28
N GLY A 66 -2.62 2.99 -30.68
CA GLY A 66 -2.63 2.80 -29.21
C GLY A 66 -1.56 1.85 -28.67
N ARG A 67 -0.72 1.22 -29.51
CA ARG A 67 0.26 0.21 -29.07
C ARG A 67 1.32 0.77 -28.12
N GLY A 68 1.73 2.02 -28.30
CA GLY A 68 2.67 2.71 -27.42
C GLY A 68 2.17 2.83 -25.98
N PHE A 69 0.87 2.94 -25.74
CA PHE A 69 0.30 2.93 -24.39
C PHE A 69 0.44 1.55 -23.73
N THR A 70 0.23 0.48 -24.50
CA THR A 70 0.41 -0.89 -24.02
C THR A 70 1.86 -1.16 -23.68
N LEU A 71 2.79 -0.73 -24.55
CA LEU A 71 4.23 -0.86 -24.30
C LEU A 71 4.63 -0.14 -23.02
N ALA A 72 4.23 1.12 -22.83
CA ALA A 72 4.51 1.90 -21.62
C ALA A 72 4.03 1.17 -20.35
N THR A 73 2.78 0.71 -20.36
CA THR A 73 2.21 -0.08 -19.25
C THR A 73 3.07 -1.32 -18.96
N GLN A 74 3.49 -2.06 -19.97
CA GLN A 74 4.30 -3.27 -19.81
C GLN A 74 5.71 -2.96 -19.29
N LEU A 75 6.35 -1.89 -19.75
CA LEU A 75 7.63 -1.44 -19.23
C LEU A 75 7.54 -1.11 -17.73
N ARG A 76 6.48 -0.41 -17.30
CA ARG A 76 6.26 -0.07 -15.88
C ARG A 76 5.91 -1.31 -15.05
N THR A 77 4.93 -2.11 -15.50
CA THR A 77 4.34 -3.18 -14.66
C THR A 77 5.04 -4.52 -14.78
N ARG A 78 5.60 -4.87 -15.97
CA ARG A 78 6.23 -6.17 -16.21
C ARG A 78 7.74 -6.12 -16.05
N LEU A 79 8.38 -5.07 -16.57
CA LEU A 79 9.82 -4.88 -16.48
C LEU A 79 10.24 -4.16 -15.19
N GLY A 80 9.31 -3.42 -14.54
CA GLY A 80 9.62 -2.60 -13.37
C GLY A 80 10.50 -1.38 -13.69
N TYR A 81 10.45 -0.88 -14.93
CA TYR A 81 11.28 0.25 -15.35
C TYR A 81 10.90 1.51 -14.58
N THR A 82 11.87 2.10 -13.88
CA THR A 82 11.72 3.30 -13.05
C THR A 82 12.38 4.55 -13.63
N GLY A 83 13.13 4.42 -14.74
CA GLY A 83 13.73 5.55 -15.43
C GLY A 83 12.68 6.43 -16.13
N ARG A 84 13.12 7.55 -16.71
CA ARG A 84 12.23 8.49 -17.40
C ARG A 84 11.62 7.86 -18.65
N LEU A 85 10.30 7.87 -18.76
CA LEU A 85 9.54 7.38 -19.93
C LEU A 85 8.91 8.56 -20.65
N ARG A 86 9.32 8.81 -21.90
CA ARG A 86 8.85 9.94 -22.72
C ARG A 86 8.09 9.44 -23.93
N ALA A 87 6.90 9.99 -24.17
CA ALA A 87 6.14 9.78 -25.39
C ALA A 87 6.56 10.80 -26.46
N VAL A 88 6.92 10.36 -27.67
CA VAL A 88 7.40 11.22 -28.74
C VAL A 88 6.61 10.97 -30.03
N GLY A 89 6.43 11.99 -30.87
CA GLY A 89 5.85 11.85 -32.21
C GLY A 89 4.45 12.45 -32.39
N ASP A 90 3.63 11.80 -33.23
CA ASP A 90 2.29 12.31 -33.58
C ASP A 90 1.32 12.10 -32.41
N LEU A 91 1.28 13.08 -31.51
CA LEU A 91 0.46 13.09 -30.28
C LEU A 91 -0.50 14.27 -30.29
N ILE A 92 -1.66 14.11 -29.65
CA ILE A 92 -2.67 15.18 -29.51
C ILE A 92 -3.01 15.42 -28.04
N PRO A 93 -3.41 16.66 -27.66
CA PRO A 93 -3.72 17.01 -26.26
C PRO A 93 -4.76 16.11 -25.57
N ASP A 94 -5.73 15.57 -26.31
CA ASP A 94 -6.76 14.68 -25.75
C ASP A 94 -6.16 13.38 -25.17
N GLN A 95 -4.94 13.01 -25.56
CA GLN A 95 -4.23 11.84 -25.01
C GLN A 95 -3.48 12.15 -23.71
N ALA A 96 -3.35 13.40 -23.28
CA ALA A 96 -2.51 13.84 -22.19
C ALA A 96 -2.76 13.05 -20.88
N GLN A 97 -4.02 12.93 -20.49
CA GLN A 97 -4.40 12.19 -19.28
C GLN A 97 -4.09 10.69 -19.41
N PHE A 98 -4.29 10.13 -20.59
CA PHE A 98 -4.05 8.72 -20.83
C PHE A 98 -2.56 8.40 -20.83
N LEU A 99 -1.73 9.24 -21.46
CA LEU A 99 -0.27 9.14 -21.41
C LEU A 99 0.25 9.14 -19.97
N ARG A 100 -0.19 10.12 -19.16
CA ARG A 100 0.18 10.18 -17.75
C ARG A 100 -0.21 8.90 -17.00
N ARG A 101 -1.42 8.42 -17.21
CA ARG A 101 -1.98 7.25 -16.50
C ARG A 101 -1.26 5.96 -16.82
N VAL A 102 -0.75 5.77 -18.02
CA VAL A 102 0.03 4.57 -18.38
C VAL A 102 1.50 4.66 -17.95
N GLY A 103 1.92 5.79 -17.37
CA GLY A 103 3.22 5.94 -16.74
C GLY A 103 4.27 6.72 -17.53
N PHE A 104 3.87 7.54 -18.51
CA PHE A 104 4.79 8.50 -19.12
C PHE A 104 5.04 9.68 -18.18
N ASP A 105 6.31 10.05 -18.04
CA ASP A 105 6.77 11.18 -17.25
C ASP A 105 6.84 12.47 -18.07
N ALA A 106 7.04 12.36 -19.40
CA ALA A 106 7.19 13.48 -20.31
C ALA A 106 6.57 13.20 -21.67
N ILE A 107 6.26 14.26 -22.39
CA ILE A 107 5.75 14.23 -23.76
C ILE A 107 6.52 15.20 -24.65
N SER A 108 6.82 14.77 -25.88
CA SER A 108 7.44 15.58 -26.92
C SER A 108 6.68 15.39 -28.25
N PRO A 109 5.57 16.14 -28.43
CA PRO A 109 4.76 16.02 -29.65
C PRO A 109 5.42 16.66 -30.85
N ASP A 110 5.17 16.13 -32.08
CA ASP A 110 5.65 16.71 -33.32
C ASP A 110 5.06 18.12 -33.56
N ARG A 111 3.88 18.39 -32.99
CA ARG A 111 3.20 19.70 -33.06
C ARG A 111 3.47 20.53 -31.83
N THR A 112 4.18 21.63 -31.99
CA THR A 112 4.57 22.55 -30.89
C THR A 112 3.59 23.71 -30.70
N ASP A 113 2.61 23.88 -31.61
CA ASP A 113 1.61 24.95 -31.57
C ASP A 113 0.47 24.74 -30.59
N LEU A 114 0.44 23.61 -29.89
CA LEU A 114 -0.64 23.15 -28.97
C LEU A 114 -0.26 23.15 -27.50
N GLU A 115 0.79 23.84 -27.08
CA GLU A 115 1.31 23.81 -25.71
C GLU A 115 0.24 24.17 -24.65
N ALA A 116 -0.52 25.25 -24.91
CA ALA A 116 -1.61 25.66 -24.01
C ALA A 116 -2.75 24.62 -23.92
N ASP A 117 -2.96 23.85 -24.99
CA ASP A 117 -3.97 22.79 -25.01
C ASP A 117 -3.50 21.57 -24.24
N TRP A 118 -2.22 21.23 -24.29
CA TRP A 118 -1.60 20.18 -23.49
C TRP A 118 -1.70 20.48 -22.00
N THR A 119 -1.37 21.70 -21.58
CA THR A 119 -1.49 22.13 -20.17
C THR A 119 -2.93 21.99 -19.69
N ARG A 120 -3.90 22.50 -20.45
CA ARG A 120 -5.32 22.40 -20.11
C ARG A 120 -5.81 20.95 -20.04
N ALA A 121 -5.31 20.08 -20.92
CA ALA A 121 -5.69 18.68 -20.95
C ALA A 121 -5.11 17.90 -19.77
N LEU A 122 -3.86 18.19 -19.33
CA LEU A 122 -3.24 17.61 -18.16
C LEU A 122 -3.92 18.01 -16.86
N ASP A 123 -4.43 19.25 -16.76
CA ASP A 123 -5.09 19.79 -15.58
C ASP A 123 -6.60 19.48 -15.53
N ARG A 124 -7.16 18.90 -16.59
CA ARG A 124 -8.62 18.67 -16.72
C ARG A 124 -9.19 17.82 -15.60
N PHE A 125 -8.45 16.84 -15.11
CA PHE A 125 -8.89 15.93 -14.06
C PHE A 125 -7.85 15.85 -12.92
N SER A 126 -8.24 16.30 -11.74
CA SER A 126 -7.46 16.15 -10.51
C SER A 126 -7.68 14.80 -9.84
N VAL A 127 -8.71 14.06 -10.26
CA VAL A 127 -9.17 12.81 -9.66
C VAL A 127 -9.59 11.86 -10.78
N VAL A 128 -9.26 10.59 -10.65
CA VAL A 128 -9.59 9.53 -11.62
C VAL A 128 -10.54 8.49 -11.02
N TYR A 129 -11.26 7.78 -11.87
CA TYR A 129 -12.21 6.76 -11.42
C TYR A 129 -11.53 5.44 -11.03
N GLN A 130 -10.46 5.07 -11.71
CA GLN A 130 -9.69 3.83 -11.50
C GLN A 130 -8.22 4.14 -11.24
N PRO A 131 -7.52 3.37 -10.39
CA PRO A 131 -6.08 3.51 -10.20
C PRO A 131 -5.32 3.21 -11.51
N ALA A 132 -4.16 3.83 -11.67
CA ALA A 132 -3.24 3.62 -12.77
C ALA A 132 -1.80 3.91 -12.34
N ASN A 133 -0.83 3.83 -13.27
CA ASN A 133 0.59 4.03 -12.96
C ASN A 133 0.95 5.49 -12.61
N ASP A 134 0.03 6.42 -12.77
CA ASP A 134 0.22 7.84 -12.42
C ASP A 134 -0.01 8.16 -10.93
N HIS A 135 -0.41 7.16 -10.14
CA HIS A 135 -0.77 7.33 -8.73
C HIS A 135 -1.76 8.48 -8.46
N ALA A 136 -2.53 8.89 -9.48
CA ALA A 136 -3.54 9.93 -9.35
C ALA A 136 -4.60 9.50 -8.32
N PRO A 137 -5.10 10.45 -7.49
CA PRO A 137 -6.13 10.13 -6.50
C PRO A 137 -7.38 9.54 -7.15
N VAL A 138 -7.84 8.40 -6.67
CA VAL A 138 -9.05 7.75 -7.19
C VAL A 138 -10.28 8.42 -6.59
N ALA A 139 -11.25 8.79 -7.44
CA ALA A 139 -12.47 9.51 -7.02
C ALA A 139 -13.19 8.84 -5.85
N ARG A 140 -13.26 7.51 -5.86
CA ARG A 140 -13.86 6.74 -4.77
C ARG A 140 -13.07 6.88 -3.47
N GLU A 141 -11.73 6.85 -3.53
CA GLU A 141 -10.86 6.98 -2.37
C GLU A 141 -10.88 8.41 -1.83
N GLN A 142 -10.89 9.41 -2.71
CA GLN A 142 -11.06 10.81 -2.30
C GLN A 142 -12.45 11.08 -1.72
N ALA A 143 -13.51 10.56 -2.33
CA ALA A 143 -14.87 10.72 -1.79
C ALA A 143 -15.00 10.09 -0.40
N ILE A 144 -14.26 9.03 -0.12
CA ILE A 144 -14.27 8.31 1.15
C ILE A 144 -13.29 8.94 2.16
N SER A 145 -12.07 9.36 1.71
CA SER A 145 -11.10 10.06 2.58
C SER A 145 -11.51 11.49 2.91
N GLN A 146 -12.30 12.12 2.06
CA GLN A 146 -12.94 13.41 2.27
C GLN A 146 -14.37 13.27 2.83
N THR A 147 -14.77 12.06 3.24
CA THR A 147 -16.03 11.94 3.99
C THR A 147 -15.90 12.88 5.19
N PRO A 148 -16.84 13.82 5.39
CA PRO A 148 -16.79 14.75 6.51
C PRO A 148 -16.47 14.06 7.83
N ILE A 149 -16.92 12.80 7.98
CA ILE A 149 -16.71 11.98 9.15
C ILE A 149 -15.22 11.66 9.44
N VAL A 150 -14.41 11.32 8.44
CA VAL A 150 -12.96 10.98 8.65
C VAL A 150 -12.17 12.22 9.03
N SER A 151 -12.41 13.32 8.33
CA SER A 151 -11.78 14.61 8.63
C SER A 151 -12.22 15.14 10.02
N GLU A 152 -13.49 15.06 10.34
CA GLU A 152 -14.05 15.45 11.63
C GLU A 152 -13.49 14.60 12.77
N LEU A 153 -13.42 13.28 12.60
CA LEU A 153 -12.87 12.37 13.61
C LEU A 153 -11.36 12.57 13.82
N ASN A 154 -10.58 12.78 12.76
CA ASN A 154 -9.16 13.10 12.92
C ASN A 154 -8.95 14.45 13.62
N ALA A 155 -9.81 15.44 13.37
CA ALA A 155 -9.78 16.71 14.10
C ALA A 155 -10.15 16.51 15.58
N ARG A 156 -11.20 15.72 15.87
CA ARG A 156 -11.65 15.38 17.22
C ARG A 156 -10.57 14.62 18.01
N TYR A 157 -9.89 13.66 17.38
CA TYR A 157 -8.92 12.79 18.02
C TYR A 157 -7.49 13.37 18.07
N ARG A 158 -7.28 14.57 17.55
CA ARG A 158 -5.93 15.17 17.43
C ARG A 158 -5.17 15.21 18.76
N GLU A 159 -5.86 15.51 19.85
CA GLU A 159 -5.29 15.63 21.21
C GLU A 159 -5.79 14.53 22.15
N SER A 160 -6.50 13.54 21.62
CA SER A 160 -7.06 12.44 22.41
C SER A 160 -6.01 11.34 22.61
N ASP A 161 -5.98 10.77 23.80
CA ASP A 161 -5.22 9.57 24.07
C ASP A 161 -5.86 8.31 23.46
N ALA A 162 -5.10 7.23 23.38
CA ALA A 162 -5.56 5.97 22.77
C ALA A 162 -6.81 5.37 23.45
N MET A 163 -6.92 5.50 24.78
CA MET A 163 -8.06 4.99 25.52
C MET A 163 -9.34 5.77 25.22
N SER A 164 -9.23 7.10 25.12
CA SER A 164 -10.34 7.99 24.74
C SER A 164 -10.83 7.73 23.32
N ILE A 165 -9.88 7.55 22.37
CA ILE A 165 -10.19 7.19 20.97
C ILE A 165 -10.93 5.85 20.92
N LEU A 166 -10.43 4.82 21.59
CA LEU A 166 -11.05 3.50 21.63
C LEU A 166 -12.42 3.54 22.28
N THR A 167 -12.56 4.27 23.39
CA THR A 167 -13.84 4.39 24.09
C THR A 167 -14.89 5.01 23.18
N ASP A 168 -14.59 6.13 22.54
CA ASP A 168 -15.55 6.77 21.61
C ASP A 168 -15.88 5.86 20.42
N ALA A 169 -14.85 5.20 19.83
CA ALA A 169 -15.04 4.31 18.69
C ALA A 169 -15.95 3.11 19.01
N ILE A 170 -15.74 2.47 20.18
CA ILE A 170 -16.45 1.24 20.56
C ILE A 170 -17.84 1.55 21.14
N THR A 171 -17.96 2.57 21.98
CA THR A 171 -19.20 2.80 22.75
C THR A 171 -20.15 3.78 22.09
N ASN A 172 -19.65 4.66 21.21
CA ASN A 172 -20.42 5.73 20.59
C ASN A 172 -20.43 5.61 19.06
N THR A 173 -19.30 5.97 18.40
CA THR A 173 -19.26 6.21 16.95
C THR A 173 -19.65 4.98 16.13
N TRP A 174 -19.15 3.79 16.47
CA TRP A 174 -19.47 2.55 15.76
C TRP A 174 -19.96 1.45 16.70
N LYS A 175 -20.75 1.83 17.69
CA LYS A 175 -21.29 0.87 18.68
C LYS A 175 -21.96 -0.33 18.02
N GLY A 176 -21.44 -1.53 18.31
CA GLY A 176 -21.93 -2.80 17.74
C GLY A 176 -21.59 -3.03 16.28
N LYS A 177 -20.86 -2.11 15.62
CA LYS A 177 -20.46 -2.14 14.21
C LYS A 177 -18.95 -1.99 14.00
N ILE A 178 -18.16 -2.24 15.03
CA ILE A 178 -16.70 -2.17 14.99
C ILE A 178 -16.10 -3.51 15.43
N ALA A 179 -14.99 -3.90 14.83
CA ALA A 179 -14.18 -5.05 15.23
C ALA A 179 -12.70 -4.70 15.32
N VAL A 180 -11.93 -5.53 16.00
CA VAL A 180 -10.48 -5.42 16.10
C VAL A 180 -9.82 -6.39 15.14
N LEU A 181 -8.93 -5.93 14.28
CA LEU A 181 -8.09 -6.82 13.48
C LEU A 181 -6.78 -7.07 14.22
N SER A 182 -6.58 -8.28 14.68
CA SER A 182 -5.42 -8.68 15.47
C SER A 182 -4.66 -9.84 14.83
N SER A 183 -3.33 -9.75 14.82
CA SER A 183 -2.44 -10.86 14.45
C SER A 183 -1.88 -11.62 15.67
N PHE A 184 -2.25 -11.23 16.88
CA PHE A 184 -1.65 -11.71 18.11
C PHE A 184 -0.10 -11.73 18.07
N GLY A 185 0.49 -10.71 17.45
CA GLY A 185 1.94 -10.51 17.38
C GLY A 185 2.51 -9.83 18.63
N ALA A 186 3.79 -9.42 18.57
CA ALA A 186 4.59 -8.97 19.72
C ALA A 186 3.93 -7.85 20.54
N GLU A 187 3.27 -6.88 19.91
CA GLU A 187 2.74 -5.69 20.59
C GLU A 187 1.20 -5.70 20.75
N THR A 188 0.56 -6.80 20.35
CA THR A 188 -0.91 -6.88 20.28
C THR A 188 -1.59 -6.74 21.64
N ALA A 189 -0.94 -7.20 22.72
CA ALA A 189 -1.52 -7.18 24.06
C ALA A 189 -1.90 -5.77 24.51
N VAL A 190 -1.16 -4.74 24.14
CA VAL A 190 -1.45 -3.34 24.50
C VAL A 190 -2.83 -2.92 24.05
N GLY A 191 -3.10 -3.02 22.73
CA GLY A 191 -4.39 -2.65 22.18
C GLY A 191 -5.54 -3.54 22.69
N LEU A 192 -5.33 -4.84 22.77
CA LEU A 192 -6.34 -5.79 23.26
C LEU A 192 -6.66 -5.58 24.76
N HIS A 193 -5.66 -5.25 25.57
CA HIS A 193 -5.89 -4.91 26.98
C HIS A 193 -6.73 -3.64 27.13
N MET A 194 -6.42 -2.57 26.35
CA MET A 194 -7.24 -1.36 26.37
C MET A 194 -8.70 -1.65 25.99
N ILE A 195 -8.89 -2.45 24.93
CA ILE A 195 -10.23 -2.83 24.44
C ILE A 195 -10.99 -3.66 25.48
N SER A 196 -10.33 -4.63 26.10
CA SER A 196 -10.96 -5.48 27.12
C SER A 196 -11.46 -4.68 28.33
N ARG A 197 -10.80 -3.55 28.65
CA ARG A 197 -11.24 -2.64 29.72
C ARG A 197 -12.42 -1.76 29.35
N ILE A 198 -12.70 -1.60 28.05
CA ILE A 198 -13.85 -0.84 27.53
C ILE A 198 -15.02 -1.78 27.33
N ASP A 199 -14.83 -2.81 26.52
CA ASP A 199 -15.82 -3.84 26.24
C ASP A 199 -15.13 -5.14 25.76
N SER A 200 -15.04 -6.12 26.65
CA SER A 200 -14.42 -7.42 26.37
C SER A 200 -15.20 -8.27 25.35
N SER A 201 -16.42 -7.88 24.99
CA SER A 201 -17.23 -8.53 23.96
C SER A 201 -16.99 -7.95 22.55
N THR A 202 -16.19 -6.88 22.42
CA THR A 202 -15.80 -6.34 21.10
C THR A 202 -15.20 -7.44 20.23
N PRO A 203 -15.71 -7.67 19.00
CA PRO A 203 -15.22 -8.73 18.13
C PRO A 203 -13.72 -8.55 17.81
N VAL A 204 -12.92 -9.59 18.03
CA VAL A 204 -11.50 -9.65 17.65
C VAL A 204 -11.35 -10.62 16.50
N LEU A 205 -11.03 -10.11 15.32
CA LEU A 205 -10.82 -10.90 14.10
C LEU A 205 -9.37 -11.38 14.06
N PHE A 206 -9.13 -12.66 14.18
CA PHE A 206 -7.83 -13.29 14.00
C PHE A 206 -7.82 -14.06 12.68
N LEU A 207 -6.98 -13.62 11.74
CA LEU A 207 -6.82 -14.28 10.44
C LEU A 207 -5.99 -15.55 10.63
N ASP A 208 -6.66 -16.67 10.83
CA ASP A 208 -5.99 -17.97 10.95
C ASP A 208 -5.60 -18.49 9.56
N THR A 209 -4.37 -18.23 9.20
CA THR A 209 -3.81 -18.59 7.89
C THR A 209 -3.44 -20.07 7.75
N GLY A 210 -3.51 -20.86 8.83
CA GLY A 210 -2.92 -22.20 8.91
C GLY A 210 -1.38 -22.20 8.82
N ARG A 211 -0.76 -21.03 9.00
CA ARG A 211 0.70 -20.82 8.90
C ARG A 211 1.24 -20.01 10.09
N HIS A 212 0.53 -20.00 11.21
CA HIS A 212 1.03 -19.36 12.42
C HIS A 212 2.09 -20.24 13.10
N PHE A 213 2.96 -19.59 13.89
CA PHE A 213 3.78 -20.33 14.85
C PHE A 213 2.86 -20.92 15.92
N ALA A 214 3.20 -22.11 16.42
CA ALA A 214 2.48 -22.72 17.54
C ALA A 214 2.45 -21.80 18.78
N GLN A 215 3.53 -21.04 18.99
CA GLN A 215 3.64 -20.03 20.04
C GLN A 215 2.62 -18.89 19.86
N THR A 216 2.33 -18.48 18.62
CA THR A 216 1.30 -17.45 18.34
C THR A 216 -0.09 -17.99 18.67
N GLU A 217 -0.39 -19.22 18.29
CA GLU A 217 -1.69 -19.85 18.61
C GLU A 217 -1.86 -20.06 20.13
N GLN A 218 -0.80 -20.46 20.82
CA GLN A 218 -0.81 -20.59 22.26
C GLN A 218 -1.00 -19.23 22.95
N TYR A 219 -0.25 -18.23 22.50
CA TYR A 219 -0.34 -16.87 23.01
C TYR A 219 -1.73 -16.25 22.79
N GLN A 220 -2.34 -16.49 21.62
CA GLN A 220 -3.70 -16.06 21.32
C GLN A 220 -4.69 -16.60 22.36
N ARG A 221 -4.64 -17.90 22.67
CA ARG A 221 -5.52 -18.52 23.69
C ARG A 221 -5.27 -17.95 25.08
N GLN A 222 -4.01 -17.93 25.51
CA GLN A 222 -3.60 -17.42 26.82
C GLN A 222 -3.99 -15.95 27.01
N LEU A 223 -3.68 -15.08 26.03
CA LEU A 223 -3.99 -13.66 26.11
C LEU A 223 -5.50 -13.41 26.11
N SER A 224 -6.26 -14.15 25.30
CA SER A 224 -7.71 -14.03 25.25
C SER A 224 -8.37 -14.42 26.57
N GLU A 225 -7.90 -15.49 27.21
CA GLU A 225 -8.37 -15.92 28.52
C GLU A 225 -8.02 -14.89 29.59
N GLN A 226 -6.75 -14.47 29.66
CA GLN A 226 -6.27 -13.51 30.65
C GLN A 226 -6.98 -12.15 30.58
N LEU A 227 -7.30 -11.68 29.37
CA LEU A 227 -8.01 -10.43 29.15
C LEU A 227 -9.55 -10.58 29.17
N GLY A 228 -10.06 -11.78 29.30
CA GLY A 228 -11.50 -12.06 29.31
C GLY A 228 -12.19 -11.73 27.96
N LEU A 229 -11.46 -11.82 26.83
CA LEU A 229 -12.02 -11.55 25.52
C LEU A 229 -13.03 -12.63 25.13
N SER A 230 -14.31 -12.28 25.11
CA SER A 230 -15.40 -13.24 24.92
C SER A 230 -15.79 -13.46 23.44
N ASN A 231 -15.25 -12.68 22.49
CA ASN A 231 -15.65 -12.73 21.10
C ASN A 231 -14.44 -12.72 20.14
N VAL A 232 -13.57 -13.72 20.29
CA VAL A 232 -12.43 -13.91 19.36
C VAL A 232 -12.88 -14.82 18.21
N ARG A 233 -12.86 -14.29 16.99
CA ARG A 233 -13.29 -14.96 15.77
C ARG A 233 -12.08 -15.41 14.95
N LEU A 234 -11.93 -16.71 14.73
CA LEU A 234 -10.91 -17.28 13.83
C LEU A 234 -11.44 -17.20 12.40
N ILE A 235 -10.78 -16.42 11.58
CA ILE A 235 -11.14 -16.23 10.18
C ILE A 235 -10.17 -17.04 9.30
N GLN A 236 -10.66 -18.12 8.72
CA GLN A 236 -9.88 -19.07 7.94
C GLN A 236 -10.10 -18.88 6.43
N PRO A 237 -9.12 -19.24 5.59
CA PRO A 237 -9.33 -19.31 4.15
C PRO A 237 -10.35 -20.39 3.82
N ASP A 238 -11.06 -20.21 2.71
CA ASP A 238 -11.93 -21.26 2.19
C ASP A 238 -11.12 -22.52 1.87
N ALA A 239 -11.57 -23.67 2.38
CA ALA A 239 -10.82 -24.92 2.27
C ALA A 239 -10.74 -25.45 0.81
N ILE A 240 -11.78 -25.18 0.01
CA ILE A 240 -11.82 -25.60 -1.40
C ILE A 240 -10.88 -24.74 -2.23
N GLU A 241 -10.92 -23.42 -2.03
CA GLU A 241 -9.99 -22.50 -2.69
C GLU A 241 -8.54 -22.81 -2.29
N ALA A 242 -8.26 -23.03 -1.00
CA ALA A 242 -6.95 -23.37 -0.52
C ALA A 242 -6.41 -24.69 -1.11
N ALA A 243 -7.25 -25.70 -1.23
CA ALA A 243 -6.88 -26.97 -1.86
C ALA A 243 -6.60 -26.83 -3.37
N ARG A 244 -7.33 -25.93 -4.05
CA ARG A 244 -7.17 -25.68 -5.49
C ARG A 244 -5.93 -24.82 -5.78
N GLU A 245 -5.71 -23.74 -5.05
CA GLU A 245 -4.69 -22.73 -5.36
C GLU A 245 -3.35 -22.98 -4.67
N ASP A 246 -3.32 -23.74 -3.56
CA ASP A 246 -2.11 -24.05 -2.79
C ASP A 246 -2.07 -25.55 -2.41
N ALA A 247 -2.33 -26.42 -3.41
CA ALA A 247 -2.45 -27.88 -3.24
C ALA A 247 -1.18 -28.52 -2.64
N ASP A 248 0.00 -28.06 -3.01
CA ASP A 248 1.29 -28.52 -2.49
C ASP A 248 1.76 -27.75 -1.26
N SER A 249 0.97 -26.79 -0.78
CA SER A 249 1.26 -25.94 0.37
C SER A 249 2.54 -25.10 0.25
N LYS A 250 2.94 -24.74 -0.99
CA LYS A 250 4.18 -23.99 -1.27
C LYS A 250 3.94 -22.62 -1.90
N LEU A 251 2.69 -22.18 -2.06
CA LEU A 251 2.35 -20.88 -2.64
C LEU A 251 3.09 -19.71 -1.97
N TRP A 252 3.31 -19.78 -0.65
CA TRP A 252 4.08 -18.77 0.09
C TRP A 252 5.51 -18.58 -0.41
N LYS A 253 6.08 -19.59 -1.09
CA LYS A 253 7.44 -19.59 -1.61
C LYS A 253 7.49 -19.15 -3.08
N THR A 254 6.49 -19.56 -3.87
CA THR A 254 6.43 -19.30 -5.31
C THR A 254 5.78 -17.98 -5.63
N ASP A 255 4.72 -17.62 -4.89
CA ASP A 255 3.99 -16.36 -5.01
C ASP A 255 3.45 -15.91 -3.64
N PRO A 256 4.26 -15.13 -2.88
CA PRO A 256 3.87 -14.65 -1.57
C PRO A 256 2.65 -13.71 -1.57
N ASP A 257 2.38 -13.02 -2.68
CA ASP A 257 1.23 -12.13 -2.80
C ASP A 257 -0.05 -12.93 -2.98
N ALA A 258 -0.08 -13.89 -3.87
CA ALA A 258 -1.20 -14.84 -4.02
C ALA A 258 -1.46 -15.61 -2.71
N CYS A 259 -0.41 -16.04 -2.00
CA CYS A 259 -0.57 -16.67 -0.68
C CYS A 259 -1.24 -15.75 0.34
N CYS A 260 -0.87 -14.47 0.40
CA CYS A 260 -1.51 -13.51 1.29
C CYS A 260 -2.94 -13.18 0.85
N ALA A 261 -3.20 -13.09 -0.46
CA ALA A 261 -4.53 -12.89 -0.99
C ALA A 261 -5.48 -14.03 -0.58
N LEU A 262 -5.06 -15.28 -0.83
CA LEU A 262 -5.83 -16.49 -0.48
C LEU A 262 -6.08 -16.60 1.02
N ARG A 263 -5.03 -16.41 1.85
CA ARG A 263 -5.08 -16.78 3.27
C ARG A 263 -5.41 -15.63 4.21
N LYS A 264 -5.46 -14.39 3.71
CA LYS A 264 -5.72 -13.20 4.56
C LYS A 264 -6.72 -12.24 3.94
N VAL A 265 -6.48 -11.79 2.71
CA VAL A 265 -7.27 -10.70 2.12
C VAL A 265 -8.69 -11.17 1.82
N ARG A 266 -8.86 -12.28 1.10
CA ARG A 266 -10.18 -12.83 0.78
C ARG A 266 -10.98 -13.23 2.04
N PRO A 267 -10.41 -14.00 3.00
CA PRO A 267 -11.12 -14.33 4.25
C PRO A 267 -11.55 -13.10 5.04
N LEU A 268 -10.69 -12.07 5.12
CA LEU A 268 -11.05 -10.81 5.77
C LEU A 268 -12.20 -10.12 5.05
N ASN A 269 -12.14 -10.01 3.71
CA ASN A 269 -13.19 -9.35 2.93
C ASN A 269 -14.55 -10.00 3.10
N ASN A 270 -14.62 -11.33 3.28
CA ASN A 270 -15.86 -12.06 3.48
C ASN A 270 -16.59 -11.66 4.77
N VAL A 271 -15.86 -11.20 5.80
CA VAL A 271 -16.47 -10.80 7.08
C VAL A 271 -16.56 -9.28 7.26
N LEU A 272 -15.92 -8.50 6.40
CA LEU A 272 -15.92 -7.03 6.52
C LEU A 272 -17.30 -6.41 6.36
N GLY A 273 -18.23 -7.07 5.69
CA GLY A 273 -19.62 -6.61 5.53
C GLY A 273 -20.39 -6.45 6.84
N GLU A 274 -19.96 -7.12 7.90
CA GLU A 274 -20.59 -7.10 9.21
C GLU A 274 -20.26 -5.82 10.01
N TYR A 275 -19.18 -5.11 9.63
CA TYR A 275 -18.62 -3.98 10.38
C TYR A 275 -18.48 -2.73 9.53
N ASP A 276 -18.69 -1.57 10.14
CA ASP A 276 -18.51 -0.26 9.52
C ASP A 276 -17.06 0.25 9.72
N ALA A 277 -16.39 -0.19 10.80
CA ALA A 277 -15.02 0.18 11.13
C ALA A 277 -14.20 -0.99 11.67
N LEU A 278 -12.88 -0.92 11.48
CA LEU A 278 -11.91 -1.84 12.11
C LEU A 278 -10.87 -1.07 12.91
N ILE A 279 -10.61 -1.52 14.13
CA ILE A 279 -9.47 -1.09 14.94
C ILE A 279 -8.24 -1.87 14.48
N THR A 280 -7.11 -1.20 14.31
CA THR A 280 -5.83 -1.83 13.97
C THR A 280 -4.72 -1.41 14.93
N GLY A 281 -3.70 -2.27 15.09
CA GLY A 281 -2.51 -1.99 15.90
C GLY A 281 -1.36 -1.35 15.13
N ARG A 282 -1.62 -0.72 13.96
CA ARG A 282 -0.57 -0.07 13.16
C ARG A 282 -0.03 1.18 13.85
N LYS A 283 1.28 1.44 13.65
CA LYS A 283 2.01 2.56 14.25
C LYS A 283 2.94 3.21 13.24
N GLN A 284 3.15 4.51 13.38
CA GLN A 284 4.06 5.29 12.52
C GLN A 284 5.51 4.83 12.65
N MET A 285 5.93 4.43 13.86
CA MET A 285 7.28 3.94 14.15
C MET A 285 7.70 2.69 13.34
N HIS A 286 6.74 1.95 12.77
CA HIS A 286 7.05 0.80 11.93
C HIS A 286 7.56 1.18 10.52
N GLY A 287 7.64 2.48 10.21
CA GLY A 287 8.23 3.00 8.96
C GLY A 287 7.46 2.64 7.68
N GLY A 288 8.12 2.84 6.53
CA GLY A 288 7.52 2.57 5.22
C GLY A 288 6.27 3.44 4.97
N THR A 289 5.22 2.83 4.46
CA THR A 289 3.94 3.50 4.17
C THR A 289 3.20 4.01 5.42
N ARG A 290 3.71 3.74 6.62
CA ARG A 290 3.07 4.10 7.90
C ARG A 290 3.58 5.38 8.54
N VAL A 291 4.62 6.01 8.01
CA VAL A 291 5.24 7.23 8.60
C VAL A 291 4.23 8.35 8.86
N SER A 292 3.22 8.48 8.00
CA SER A 292 2.15 9.49 8.12
C SER A 292 0.79 8.89 8.47
N LEU A 293 0.76 7.72 9.13
CA LEU A 293 -0.47 7.01 9.46
C LEU A 293 -1.40 7.88 10.33
N PRO A 294 -2.61 8.22 9.87
CA PRO A 294 -3.57 8.97 10.66
C PRO A 294 -4.29 8.08 11.68
N VAL A 295 -4.93 8.70 12.66
CA VAL A 295 -5.76 7.98 13.63
C VAL A 295 -6.96 7.32 12.95
N VAL A 296 -7.61 8.03 12.04
CA VAL A 296 -8.73 7.49 11.25
C VAL A 296 -8.41 7.62 9.77
N GLU A 297 -8.56 6.54 9.05
CA GLU A 297 -8.37 6.50 7.58
C GLU A 297 -9.42 5.62 6.93
N THR A 298 -9.49 5.67 5.62
CA THR A 298 -10.31 4.77 4.82
C THR A 298 -9.45 3.90 3.92
N ILE A 299 -9.67 2.60 3.96
CA ILE A 299 -9.05 1.63 3.05
C ILE A 299 -10.18 0.77 2.46
N ASN A 300 -10.26 0.70 1.13
CA ASN A 300 -11.27 -0.09 0.41
C ASN A 300 -12.71 0.21 0.87
N ALA A 301 -13.05 1.49 0.96
CA ALA A 301 -14.35 1.96 1.44
C ALA A 301 -14.69 1.55 2.90
N ARG A 302 -13.71 1.20 3.71
CA ARG A 302 -13.87 0.81 5.11
C ARG A 302 -13.04 1.68 6.02
N ILE A 303 -13.62 2.12 7.12
CA ILE A 303 -12.92 2.90 8.14
C ILE A 303 -11.91 2.02 8.87
N ARG A 304 -10.70 2.57 9.08
CA ARG A 304 -9.69 2.03 9.98
C ARG A 304 -9.44 3.05 11.09
N VAL A 305 -9.43 2.57 12.32
CA VAL A 305 -9.07 3.35 13.51
C VAL A 305 -7.74 2.83 14.02
N ASN A 306 -6.75 3.70 14.10
CA ASN A 306 -5.38 3.38 14.51
C ASN A 306 -5.06 4.13 15.82
N PRO A 307 -5.58 3.71 16.97
CA PRO A 307 -5.48 4.48 18.22
C PRO A 307 -4.04 4.62 18.74
N LEU A 308 -3.17 3.70 18.34
CA LEU A 308 -1.75 3.68 18.71
C LEU A 308 -0.85 4.27 17.61
N ALA A 309 -1.41 4.99 16.62
CA ALA A 309 -0.65 5.46 15.45
C ALA A 309 0.61 6.24 15.83
N ALA A 310 0.52 7.16 16.78
CA ALA A 310 1.64 8.01 17.22
C ALA A 310 2.50 7.41 18.34
N TRP A 311 2.17 6.22 18.83
CA TRP A 311 2.91 5.61 19.95
C TRP A 311 4.32 5.20 19.54
N SER A 312 5.28 5.54 20.39
CA SER A 312 6.68 5.11 20.31
C SER A 312 6.86 3.71 20.90
N GLN A 313 8.01 3.08 20.60
CA GLN A 313 8.38 1.81 21.22
C GLN A 313 8.47 1.92 22.75
N ALA A 314 8.98 3.03 23.27
CA ALA A 314 9.09 3.26 24.72
C ALA A 314 7.72 3.29 25.39
N GLU A 315 6.70 3.90 24.79
CA GLU A 315 5.33 3.90 25.32
C GLU A 315 4.72 2.49 25.32
N ILE A 316 4.98 1.70 24.28
CA ILE A 316 4.56 0.30 24.22
C ILE A 316 5.19 -0.50 25.35
N GLU A 317 6.52 -0.42 25.53
CA GLU A 317 7.25 -1.14 26.59
C GLU A 317 6.78 -0.72 27.98
N ASN A 318 6.67 0.60 28.22
CA ASN A 318 6.16 1.13 29.50
C ASN A 318 4.74 0.61 29.81
N TYR A 319 3.90 0.47 28.78
CA TYR A 319 2.55 -0.05 28.97
C TYR A 319 2.56 -1.53 29.33
N PHE A 320 3.40 -2.34 28.67
CA PHE A 320 3.58 -3.75 29.03
C PHE A 320 4.02 -3.91 30.49
N ASP A 321 5.01 -3.13 30.92
CA ASP A 321 5.58 -3.22 32.26
C ASP A 321 4.61 -2.70 33.33
N HIS A 322 3.89 -1.61 33.02
CA HIS A 322 2.92 -1.02 33.96
C HIS A 322 1.73 -1.95 34.27
N TYR A 323 1.28 -2.71 33.26
CA TYR A 323 0.12 -3.60 33.41
C TYR A 323 0.49 -5.09 33.51
N ASP A 324 1.77 -5.40 33.63
CA ASP A 324 2.30 -6.77 33.68
C ASP A 324 1.70 -7.69 32.61
N LEU A 325 1.70 -7.18 31.36
CA LEU A 325 1.09 -7.90 30.26
C LEU A 325 1.99 -9.05 29.77
N PRO A 326 1.43 -10.20 29.42
CA PRO A 326 2.23 -11.29 28.89
C PRO A 326 2.83 -10.90 27.54
N ARG A 327 4.13 -11.15 27.38
CA ARG A 327 4.84 -10.95 26.12
C ARG A 327 4.71 -12.18 25.23
N HIS A 328 4.71 -11.95 23.92
CA HIS A 328 4.70 -13.06 22.98
C HIS A 328 6.01 -13.88 23.11
N PRO A 329 5.97 -15.23 23.24
CA PRO A 329 7.16 -16.02 23.50
C PRO A 329 8.29 -15.87 22.48
N LEU A 330 7.98 -15.57 21.21
CA LEU A 330 8.98 -15.34 20.18
C LEU A 330 9.70 -13.99 20.32
N SER A 331 9.17 -13.04 21.10
CA SER A 331 9.84 -11.75 21.33
C SER A 331 11.18 -11.94 22.02
N GLU A 332 11.25 -12.83 23.00
CA GLU A 332 12.51 -13.20 23.70
C GLU A 332 13.48 -13.95 22.81
N MET A 333 13.01 -14.52 21.70
CA MET A 333 13.81 -15.21 20.69
C MET A 333 14.26 -14.29 19.55
N GLY A 334 14.14 -12.97 19.71
CA GLY A 334 14.59 -11.96 18.74
C GLY A 334 13.62 -11.67 17.60
N TYR A 335 12.35 -12.08 17.71
CA TYR A 335 11.33 -11.75 16.70
C TYR A 335 10.63 -10.43 17.07
N SER A 336 11.08 -9.33 16.49
CA SER A 336 10.49 -8.00 16.71
C SER A 336 9.17 -7.78 15.99
N SER A 337 8.89 -8.51 14.90
CA SER A 337 7.63 -8.49 14.15
C SER A 337 7.21 -9.90 13.80
N ILE A 338 6.04 -10.33 14.25
CA ILE A 338 5.57 -11.72 14.15
C ILE A 338 4.39 -11.81 13.19
N GLY A 339 4.43 -12.78 12.29
CA GLY A 339 3.38 -13.15 11.35
C GLY A 339 3.41 -14.63 11.04
N CYS A 340 3.12 -15.04 9.79
CA CYS A 340 3.24 -16.45 9.39
C CYS A 340 4.69 -16.93 9.53
N TRP A 341 4.90 -18.17 10.01
CA TRP A 341 6.24 -18.76 10.18
C TRP A 341 7.00 -18.86 8.84
N THR A 342 6.27 -18.97 7.75
CA THR A 342 6.83 -18.99 6.40
C THR A 342 7.52 -17.68 6.01
N CYS A 343 7.01 -16.53 6.52
CA CYS A 343 7.40 -15.18 6.14
C CYS A 343 8.07 -14.40 7.28
N THR A 344 8.49 -15.07 8.37
CA THR A 344 9.04 -14.41 9.55
C THR A 344 10.30 -15.13 10.03
N ARG A 345 11.33 -14.34 10.33
CA ARG A 345 12.62 -14.76 10.91
C ARG A 345 12.95 -13.85 12.10
N PRO A 346 13.88 -14.23 12.98
CA PRO A 346 14.43 -13.26 13.95
C PRO A 346 14.95 -12.02 13.24
N ALA A 347 14.84 -10.87 13.91
CA ALA A 347 15.31 -9.60 13.36
C ALA A 347 16.82 -9.67 13.09
N THR A 348 17.23 -9.22 11.91
CA THR A 348 18.65 -9.17 11.49
C THR A 348 19.26 -7.78 11.72
N ASP A 349 18.41 -6.78 11.94
CA ASP A 349 18.77 -5.39 12.15
C ASP A 349 17.91 -4.80 13.28
N ALA A 350 18.58 -4.35 14.35
CA ALA A 350 17.92 -3.76 15.51
C ALA A 350 17.27 -2.38 15.21
N THR A 351 17.66 -1.73 14.11
CA THR A 351 17.10 -0.42 13.71
C THR A 351 15.77 -0.52 12.98
N SER A 352 15.42 -1.73 12.50
CA SER A 352 14.17 -1.97 11.77
C SER A 352 13.35 -3.07 12.43
N VAL A 353 12.25 -2.70 13.07
CA VAL A 353 11.31 -3.64 13.72
C VAL A 353 10.83 -4.74 12.77
N ARG A 354 10.81 -4.48 11.46
CA ARG A 354 10.31 -5.42 10.45
C ARG A 354 11.40 -6.11 9.61
N SER A 355 12.68 -5.98 10.00
CA SER A 355 13.81 -6.58 9.28
C SER A 355 13.72 -8.11 9.14
N GLY A 356 13.02 -8.80 10.03
CA GLY A 356 12.76 -10.24 9.97
C GLY A 356 11.58 -10.67 9.08
N ARG A 357 10.88 -9.72 8.39
CA ARG A 357 9.72 -10.04 7.55
C ARG A 357 10.11 -10.14 6.08
N TRP A 358 9.61 -11.19 5.40
CA TRP A 358 9.85 -11.43 3.97
C TRP A 358 11.31 -11.33 3.54
N VAL A 359 12.23 -11.81 4.38
CA VAL A 359 13.67 -11.75 4.11
C VAL A 359 14.00 -12.41 2.77
N GLY A 360 14.68 -11.65 1.89
CA GLY A 360 15.01 -12.08 0.53
C GLY A 360 13.87 -11.92 -0.48
N GLN A 361 12.81 -11.19 -0.15
CA GLN A 361 11.69 -10.88 -1.05
C GLN A 361 11.49 -9.37 -1.11
N GLU A 362 11.01 -8.85 -2.23
CA GLU A 362 10.70 -7.42 -2.39
C GLU A 362 9.43 -6.96 -1.65
N LYS A 363 8.76 -7.87 -0.96
CA LYS A 363 7.51 -7.64 -0.25
C LYS A 363 7.71 -6.94 1.09
N THR A 364 6.89 -5.93 1.38
CA THR A 364 6.93 -5.15 2.64
C THR A 364 5.66 -5.27 3.47
N GLU A 365 4.52 -5.63 2.85
CA GLU A 365 3.21 -5.72 3.50
C GLU A 365 2.42 -6.95 3.04
N CYS A 366 1.47 -7.40 3.85
CA CYS A 366 0.66 -8.60 3.54
C CYS A 366 -0.62 -8.31 2.75
N GLY A 367 -0.85 -7.08 2.33
CA GLY A 367 -2.00 -6.69 1.52
C GLY A 367 -3.31 -6.40 2.27
N ILE A 368 -3.48 -6.81 3.54
CA ILE A 368 -4.72 -6.55 4.31
C ILE A 368 -4.98 -5.05 4.59
N HIS A 369 -3.95 -4.24 4.43
CA HIS A 369 -4.01 -2.78 4.56
C HIS A 369 -3.66 -2.07 3.26
N ALA A 370 -3.51 -2.79 2.17
CA ALA A 370 -3.36 -2.22 0.84
C ALA A 370 -4.74 -1.93 0.22
N PRO A 371 -4.86 -0.92 -0.64
CA PRO A 371 -6.00 -0.81 -1.53
C PRO A 371 -6.18 -2.12 -2.31
N LEU A 372 -7.43 -2.55 -2.52
CA LEU A 372 -7.70 -3.67 -3.42
C LEU A 372 -7.28 -3.26 -4.83
N GLU A 373 -6.31 -3.95 -5.38
CA GLU A 373 -6.06 -3.88 -6.81
C GLU A 373 -7.33 -4.37 -7.52
N ALA A 374 -7.80 -3.60 -8.50
CA ALA A 374 -8.94 -4.03 -9.30
C ALA A 374 -8.57 -5.37 -9.95
N GLU A 375 -9.33 -6.43 -9.64
CA GLU A 375 -9.18 -7.71 -10.33
C GLU A 375 -9.33 -7.45 -11.84
N HIS A 376 -8.31 -7.80 -12.59
CA HIS A 376 -8.25 -7.73 -14.05
C HIS A 376 -8.98 -8.91 -14.67
#